data_3d59c89b50ed1abde50247d5a34a3234
#
_entry.id   3d59c89b50ed1abde50247d5a34a3234
#
_cell.length_a   1.000
_cell.length_b   1.000
_cell.length_c   1.000
_cell.angle_alpha   90.00
_cell.angle_beta   90.00
_cell.angle_gamma   90.00
#
_symmetry.space_group_name_H-M   'P 1'
#
loop_
_entity.id
_entity.type
_entity.pdbx_description
1 polymer ?
#
loop_
_entity_poly.entity_id
_entity_poly.type
_entity_poly.pdbx_seq_one_letter_code
_entity_poly.pdbx_strand_id
1 'polypeptide(L)'
;MKKTLYILIFLSCSVMANNLPELGDYSSSKISENEEIFIGRQILFQVNQSDSIIRDIEVSGYLDLLGKKLIKASTDPAKKIEFFIVNDSSINAFAMLGGVIGVHSGLFLASNTESELASVISHEIAHINQKHISRFLAQQERASYQSTFLMAVALLLARSNPQLASTTMAGASAGSVQGALDFTRENEKEADRVGIQTLNNAGFDVRGARDFFTTLKKDNQFSGGAAPAFLQTHPITSNRISDI
;
A
#
# COMPACT_ATOMS: atom_id res chain seq x y z
N MET A 1 35.31 18.85 -64.58
CA MET A 1 35.39 18.22 -63.25
C MET A 1 34.17 18.63 -62.46
N LYS A 2 33.19 17.74 -62.38
CA LYS A 2 31.92 17.99 -61.62
C LYS A 2 32.12 17.42 -60.20
N LYS A 3 32.07 18.29 -59.18
CA LYS A 3 32.11 17.88 -57.76
C LYS A 3 30.69 17.60 -57.30
N THR A 4 30.37 16.34 -57.04
CA THR A 4 29.11 15.90 -56.51
C THR A 4 29.16 16.04 -54.97
N LEU A 5 28.30 16.93 -54.43
CA LEU A 5 28.16 17.15 -52.97
C LEU A 5 27.15 16.17 -52.43
N TYR A 6 27.55 15.20 -51.62
CA TYR A 6 26.65 14.31 -50.88
C TYR A 6 26.19 15.01 -49.60
N ILE A 7 24.93 15.37 -49.53
CA ILE A 7 24.27 15.85 -48.31
C ILE A 7 23.85 14.61 -47.51
N LEU A 8 24.50 14.37 -46.41
CA LEU A 8 24.12 13.33 -45.45
C LEU A 8 22.97 13.91 -44.56
N ILE A 9 21.76 13.49 -44.80
CA ILE A 9 20.60 13.83 -43.93
C ILE A 9 20.63 12.89 -42.75
N PHE A 10 21.05 13.42 -41.57
CA PHE A 10 20.88 12.75 -40.28
C PHE A 10 19.39 12.84 -39.91
N LEU A 11 18.68 11.73 -40.08
CA LEU A 11 17.32 11.57 -39.56
C LEU A 11 17.44 11.24 -38.06
N SER A 12 17.35 12.26 -37.21
CA SER A 12 17.25 12.06 -35.76
C SER A 12 15.90 11.45 -35.44
N CYS A 13 15.89 10.13 -35.28
CA CYS A 13 14.73 9.41 -34.77
C CYS A 13 14.68 9.68 -33.25
N SER A 14 13.82 10.62 -32.85
CA SER A 14 13.47 10.81 -31.43
C SER A 14 12.68 9.59 -30.98
N VAL A 15 13.36 8.62 -30.37
CA VAL A 15 12.71 7.51 -29.68
C VAL A 15 12.05 8.09 -28.43
N MET A 16 10.74 8.27 -28.48
CA MET A 16 9.90 8.52 -27.30
C MET A 16 9.92 7.24 -26.46
N ALA A 17 10.90 7.12 -25.56
CA ALA A 17 10.96 6.04 -24.57
C ALA A 17 9.96 6.33 -23.45
N ASN A 18 8.66 6.23 -23.77
CA ASN A 18 7.59 6.39 -22.77
C ASN A 18 7.04 5.06 -22.27
N ASN A 19 7.61 3.92 -22.65
CA ASN A 19 7.23 2.62 -22.11
C ASN A 19 8.49 1.85 -21.80
N LEU A 20 9.02 2.03 -20.57
CA LEU A 20 9.87 1.00 -20.00
C LEU A 20 9.00 -0.26 -19.88
N PRO A 21 9.45 -1.41 -20.39
CA PRO A 21 8.72 -2.64 -20.17
C PRO A 21 8.57 -2.84 -18.67
N GLU A 22 7.33 -3.06 -18.21
CA GLU A 22 7.08 -3.52 -16.87
C GLU A 22 7.86 -4.81 -16.66
N LEU A 23 8.90 -4.75 -15.84
CA LEU A 23 9.72 -5.92 -15.47
C LEU A 23 9.00 -6.82 -14.45
N GLY A 24 7.69 -6.74 -14.36
CA GLY A 24 6.85 -7.64 -13.58
C GLY A 24 5.92 -8.39 -14.53
N ASP A 25 6.22 -9.64 -14.80
CA ASP A 25 5.33 -10.51 -15.57
C ASP A 25 3.99 -10.67 -14.82
N TYR A 26 2.96 -9.93 -15.27
CA TYR A 26 1.59 -10.05 -14.77
C TYR A 26 1.03 -11.48 -14.89
N SER A 27 1.66 -12.33 -15.72
CA SER A 27 1.30 -13.72 -15.91
C SER A 27 1.65 -14.62 -14.71
N SER A 28 2.49 -14.14 -13.79
CA SER A 28 2.91 -14.91 -12.61
C SER A 28 1.91 -14.86 -11.44
N SER A 29 0.91 -13.97 -11.47
CA SER A 29 -0.16 -13.94 -10.47
C SER A 29 -1.04 -15.17 -10.64
N LYS A 30 -0.94 -16.13 -9.71
CA LYS A 30 -1.80 -17.32 -9.66
C LYS A 30 -3.25 -17.02 -9.25
N ILE A 31 -3.52 -15.77 -8.83
CA ILE A 31 -4.82 -15.28 -8.39
C ILE A 31 -5.40 -14.44 -9.53
N SER A 32 -6.56 -14.83 -10.04
CA SER A 32 -7.26 -14.06 -11.06
C SER A 32 -7.85 -12.78 -10.50
N GLU A 33 -8.07 -11.78 -11.35
CA GLU A 33 -8.70 -10.51 -10.96
C GLU A 33 -10.09 -10.73 -10.33
N ASN A 34 -10.86 -11.69 -10.81
CA ASN A 34 -12.17 -12.01 -10.23
C ASN A 34 -12.05 -12.60 -8.81
N GLU A 35 -11.03 -13.41 -8.55
CA GLU A 35 -10.73 -13.94 -7.22
C GLU A 35 -10.30 -12.81 -6.29
N GLU A 36 -9.47 -11.87 -6.74
CA GLU A 36 -9.09 -10.69 -5.96
C GLU A 36 -10.31 -9.86 -5.58
N ILE A 37 -11.19 -9.55 -6.53
CA ILE A 37 -12.43 -8.80 -6.30
C ILE A 37 -13.33 -9.55 -5.31
N PHE A 38 -13.46 -10.88 -5.45
CA PHE A 38 -14.27 -11.69 -4.53
C PHE A 38 -13.72 -11.62 -3.11
N ILE A 39 -12.40 -11.76 -2.93
CA ILE A 39 -11.75 -11.68 -1.63
C ILE A 39 -11.93 -10.27 -1.04
N GLY A 40 -11.73 -9.20 -1.83
CA GLY A 40 -11.96 -7.83 -1.38
C GLY A 40 -13.38 -7.59 -0.85
N ARG A 41 -14.39 -8.15 -1.52
CA ARG A 41 -15.78 -8.09 -1.04
C ARG A 41 -16.00 -8.83 0.28
N GLN A 42 -15.36 -10.00 0.46
CA GLN A 42 -15.40 -10.74 1.72
C GLN A 42 -14.75 -9.95 2.85
N ILE A 43 -13.61 -9.29 2.58
CA ILE A 43 -12.94 -8.42 3.54
C ILE A 43 -13.87 -7.27 3.95
N LEU A 44 -14.42 -6.55 2.99
CA LEU A 44 -15.32 -5.42 3.26
C LEU A 44 -16.57 -5.86 4.03
N PHE A 45 -17.10 -7.05 3.73
CA PHE A 45 -18.21 -7.62 4.49
C PHE A 45 -17.81 -7.84 5.95
N GLN A 46 -16.67 -8.45 6.24
CA GLN A 46 -16.17 -8.65 7.61
C GLN A 46 -15.90 -7.32 8.31
N VAL A 47 -15.22 -6.38 7.62
CA VAL A 47 -14.95 -5.03 8.12
C VAL A 47 -16.25 -4.35 8.54
N ASN A 48 -17.29 -4.43 7.72
CA ASN A 48 -18.57 -3.80 8.00
C ASN A 48 -19.35 -4.43 9.19
N GLN A 49 -18.97 -5.64 9.61
CA GLN A 49 -19.53 -6.26 10.81
C GLN A 49 -18.78 -5.89 12.11
N SER A 50 -17.62 -5.25 11.97
CA SER A 50 -16.77 -4.93 13.12
C SER A 50 -17.18 -3.62 13.78
N ASP A 51 -17.29 -3.62 15.11
CA ASP A 51 -17.51 -2.41 15.92
C ASP A 51 -16.26 -1.51 15.99
N SER A 52 -15.12 -2.03 15.56
CA SER A 52 -13.86 -1.29 15.52
C SER A 52 -13.74 -0.34 14.32
N ILE A 53 -14.75 -0.25 13.47
CA ILE A 53 -14.73 0.59 12.27
C ILE A 53 -15.43 1.92 12.56
N ILE A 54 -14.70 3.00 12.29
CA ILE A 54 -15.25 4.36 12.33
C ILE A 54 -16.13 4.56 11.10
N ARG A 55 -17.40 4.88 11.33
CA ARG A 55 -18.41 5.14 10.28
C ARG A 55 -18.84 6.60 10.24
N ASP A 56 -18.01 7.48 10.77
CA ASP A 56 -18.25 8.92 10.68
C ASP A 56 -18.19 9.36 9.21
N ILE A 57 -19.25 10.03 8.76
CA ILE A 57 -19.42 10.41 7.36
C ILE A 57 -18.40 11.46 6.94
N GLU A 58 -18.03 12.38 7.84
CA GLU A 58 -17.10 13.46 7.53
C GLU A 58 -15.67 12.90 7.36
N VAL A 59 -15.21 12.10 8.32
CA VAL A 59 -13.84 11.54 8.29
C VAL A 59 -13.70 10.50 7.17
N SER A 60 -14.72 9.62 7.00
CA SER A 60 -14.72 8.63 5.91
C SER A 60 -14.82 9.30 4.56
N GLY A 61 -15.65 10.33 4.43
CA GLY A 61 -15.77 11.12 3.20
C GLY A 61 -14.49 11.87 2.84
N TYR A 62 -13.79 12.41 3.85
CA TYR A 62 -12.48 13.03 3.65
C TYR A 62 -11.45 12.02 3.12
N LEU A 63 -11.34 10.83 3.76
CA LEU A 63 -10.42 9.78 3.32
C LEU A 63 -10.72 9.32 1.88
N ASP A 64 -11.99 9.15 1.55
CA ASP A 64 -12.43 8.79 0.20
C ASP A 64 -12.05 9.86 -0.85
N LEU A 65 -12.21 11.13 -0.52
CA LEU A 65 -11.83 12.22 -1.42
C LEU A 65 -10.33 12.29 -1.63
N LEU A 66 -9.55 12.17 -0.54
CA LEU A 66 -8.09 12.11 -0.60
C LEU A 66 -7.62 10.91 -1.43
N GLY A 67 -8.16 9.73 -1.15
CA GLY A 67 -7.85 8.50 -1.87
C GLY A 67 -8.19 8.59 -3.36
N LYS A 68 -9.36 9.11 -3.73
CA LYS A 68 -9.76 9.33 -5.12
C LYS A 68 -8.82 10.30 -5.86
N LYS A 69 -8.38 11.37 -5.18
CA LYS A 69 -7.42 12.33 -5.74
C LYS A 69 -6.08 11.64 -6.05
N LEU A 70 -5.58 10.81 -5.13
CA LEU A 70 -4.34 10.06 -5.29
C LEU A 70 -4.45 8.97 -6.37
N ILE A 71 -5.55 8.19 -6.37
CA ILE A 71 -5.81 7.16 -7.40
C ILE A 71 -5.82 7.78 -8.79
N LYS A 72 -6.50 8.91 -8.97
CA LYS A 72 -6.55 9.62 -10.27
C LYS A 72 -5.18 10.09 -10.74
N ALA A 73 -4.27 10.38 -9.82
CA ALA A 73 -2.91 10.87 -10.11
C ALA A 73 -1.89 9.73 -10.31
N SER A 74 -2.25 8.49 -10.01
CA SER A 74 -1.38 7.33 -10.19
C SER A 74 -1.24 6.97 -11.68
N THR A 75 -0.09 6.40 -12.04
CA THR A 75 0.25 6.06 -13.43
C THR A 75 -0.53 4.87 -13.97
N ASP A 76 -0.89 3.93 -13.09
CA ASP A 76 -1.71 2.76 -13.43
C ASP A 76 -2.78 2.59 -12.34
N PRO A 77 -3.90 3.35 -12.44
CA PRO A 77 -4.90 3.35 -11.40
C PRO A 77 -5.63 2.00 -11.35
N ALA A 78 -5.55 1.34 -10.21
CA ALA A 78 -6.38 0.18 -9.94
C ALA A 78 -7.85 0.54 -10.16
N LYS A 79 -8.62 -0.39 -10.71
CA LYS A 79 -10.00 -0.15 -11.13
C LYS A 79 -10.93 0.28 -9.99
N LYS A 80 -10.65 -0.23 -8.79
CA LYS A 80 -11.42 0.11 -7.61
C LYS A 80 -10.57 -0.05 -6.36
N ILE A 81 -10.52 1.01 -5.54
CA ILE A 81 -9.93 0.96 -4.20
C ILE A 81 -11.00 1.46 -3.22
N GLU A 82 -11.21 0.70 -2.16
CA GLU A 82 -12.15 1.00 -1.06
C GLU A 82 -11.35 1.29 0.20
N PHE A 83 -11.74 2.31 0.94
CA PHE A 83 -11.08 2.72 2.18
C PHE A 83 -11.99 2.47 3.37
N PHE A 84 -11.39 2.15 4.52
CA PHE A 84 -12.08 2.12 5.80
C PHE A 84 -11.15 2.60 6.92
N ILE A 85 -11.74 3.07 8.01
CA ILE A 85 -10.99 3.60 9.15
C ILE A 85 -11.18 2.69 10.35
N VAL A 86 -10.06 2.22 10.89
CA VAL A 86 -10.04 1.41 12.12
C VAL A 86 -9.92 2.33 13.32
N ASN A 87 -10.75 2.14 14.33
CA ASN A 87 -10.65 2.82 15.62
C ASN A 87 -9.49 2.23 16.44
N ASP A 88 -8.28 2.59 16.08
CA ASP A 88 -7.04 2.18 16.74
C ASP A 88 -6.10 3.37 16.81
N SER A 89 -5.57 3.64 18.01
CA SER A 89 -4.67 4.77 18.25
C SER A 89 -3.25 4.56 17.74
N SER A 90 -2.90 3.37 17.27
CA SER A 90 -1.58 3.11 16.68
C SER A 90 -1.46 3.79 15.31
N ILE A 91 -0.25 4.23 14.97
CA ILE A 91 0.05 4.80 13.65
C ILE A 91 0.18 3.64 12.67
N ASN A 92 -0.82 3.46 11.78
CA ASN A 92 -0.80 2.40 10.77
C ASN A 92 -1.73 2.70 9.60
N ALA A 93 -1.37 2.16 8.43
CA ALA A 93 -2.24 1.93 7.28
C ALA A 93 -1.78 0.64 6.60
N PHE A 94 -2.65 -0.01 5.86
CA PHE A 94 -2.32 -1.26 5.21
C PHE A 94 -3.20 -1.52 4.00
N ALA A 95 -2.58 -1.96 2.91
CA ALA A 95 -3.26 -2.48 1.74
C ALA A 95 -3.66 -3.95 1.95
N MET A 96 -4.77 -4.34 1.35
CA MET A 96 -5.27 -5.71 1.34
C MET A 96 -5.62 -6.15 -0.08
N LEU A 97 -5.71 -7.46 -0.27
CA LEU A 97 -6.11 -8.05 -1.55
C LEU A 97 -7.50 -7.55 -1.97
N GLY A 98 -7.68 -7.36 -3.28
CA GLY A 98 -8.95 -6.91 -3.84
C GLY A 98 -9.18 -5.39 -3.76
N GLY A 99 -8.11 -4.63 -3.56
CA GLY A 99 -8.17 -3.17 -3.60
C GLY A 99 -8.79 -2.54 -2.36
N VAL A 100 -8.50 -3.07 -1.18
CA VAL A 100 -9.02 -2.54 0.09
C VAL A 100 -7.87 -1.95 0.90
N ILE A 101 -8.06 -0.75 1.45
CA ILE A 101 -7.07 -0.07 2.30
C ILE A 101 -7.72 0.24 3.65
N GLY A 102 -7.09 -0.25 4.72
CA GLY A 102 -7.41 0.11 6.09
C GLY A 102 -6.49 1.20 6.61
N VAL A 103 -7.04 2.17 7.33
CA VAL A 103 -6.31 3.29 7.92
C VAL A 103 -6.67 3.39 9.40
N HIS A 104 -5.68 3.36 10.28
CA HIS A 104 -5.91 3.54 11.71
C HIS A 104 -6.18 5.02 12.04
N SER A 105 -7.08 5.26 12.98
CA SER A 105 -7.36 6.62 13.47
C SER A 105 -6.12 7.32 14.01
N GLY A 106 -5.18 6.57 14.58
CA GLY A 106 -3.89 7.09 15.05
C GLY A 106 -3.04 7.72 13.96
N LEU A 107 -3.15 7.26 12.70
CA LEU A 107 -2.44 7.87 11.58
C LEU A 107 -2.93 9.29 11.30
N PHE A 108 -4.25 9.54 11.34
CA PHE A 108 -4.80 10.89 11.17
C PHE A 108 -4.30 11.84 12.25
N LEU A 109 -4.25 11.37 13.51
CA LEU A 109 -3.82 12.18 14.65
C LEU A 109 -2.32 12.45 14.67
N ALA A 110 -1.51 11.54 14.12
CA ALA A 110 -0.07 11.67 14.05
C ALA A 110 0.43 12.49 12.85
N SER A 111 -0.36 12.59 11.78
CA SER A 111 0.00 13.36 10.59
C SER A 111 -0.14 14.86 10.88
N ASN A 112 0.98 15.61 10.77
CA ASN A 112 0.99 17.04 11.03
C ASN A 112 0.47 17.84 9.82
N THR A 113 0.51 17.24 8.63
CA THR A 113 0.05 17.85 7.38
C THR A 113 -0.72 16.86 6.53
N GLU A 114 -1.57 17.37 5.64
CA GLU A 114 -2.27 16.53 4.66
C GLU A 114 -1.28 15.79 3.74
N SER A 115 -0.12 16.38 3.43
CA SER A 115 0.90 15.74 2.62
C SER A 115 1.56 14.54 3.31
N GLU A 116 1.69 14.56 4.65
CA GLU A 116 2.15 13.39 5.42
C GLU A 116 1.13 12.25 5.33
N LEU A 117 -0.15 12.51 5.58
CA LEU A 117 -1.22 11.52 5.44
C LEU A 117 -1.31 10.99 3.99
N ALA A 118 -1.31 11.90 3.01
CA ALA A 118 -1.35 11.57 1.59
C ALA A 118 -0.16 10.70 1.17
N SER A 119 1.02 10.90 1.76
CA SER A 119 2.21 10.09 1.45
C SER A 119 2.03 8.63 1.84
N VAL A 120 1.44 8.38 3.01
CA VAL A 120 1.13 7.01 3.46
C VAL A 120 0.06 6.38 2.58
N ILE A 121 -1.03 7.11 2.31
CA ILE A 121 -2.11 6.59 1.47
C ILE A 121 -1.61 6.31 0.05
N SER A 122 -0.74 7.15 -0.51
CA SER A 122 -0.15 6.92 -1.84
C SER A 122 0.78 5.70 -1.87
N HIS A 123 1.48 5.41 -0.78
CA HIS A 123 2.28 4.21 -0.60
C HIS A 123 1.40 2.94 -0.60
N GLU A 124 0.28 2.96 0.13
CA GLU A 124 -0.68 1.84 0.14
C GLU A 124 -1.35 1.64 -1.23
N ILE A 125 -1.70 2.72 -1.92
CA ILE A 125 -2.21 2.66 -3.30
C ILE A 125 -1.15 2.03 -4.23
N ALA A 126 0.13 2.36 -4.05
CA ALA A 126 1.20 1.76 -4.84
C ALA A 126 1.30 0.24 -4.61
N HIS A 127 1.15 -0.24 -3.37
CA HIS A 127 1.10 -1.69 -3.09
C HIS A 127 -0.01 -2.40 -3.86
N ILE A 128 -1.18 -1.80 -3.98
CA ILE A 128 -2.31 -2.35 -4.74
C ILE A 128 -2.02 -2.31 -6.25
N ASN A 129 -1.59 -1.16 -6.77
CA ASN A 129 -1.34 -0.96 -8.19
C ASN A 129 -0.22 -1.91 -8.70
N GLN A 130 0.83 -2.11 -7.92
CA GLN A 130 1.95 -3.01 -8.23
C GLN A 130 1.64 -4.47 -7.87
N LYS A 131 0.42 -4.79 -7.37
CA LYS A 131 -0.02 -6.13 -7.02
C LYS A 131 0.93 -6.87 -6.06
N HIS A 132 1.54 -6.15 -5.11
CA HIS A 132 2.54 -6.74 -4.21
C HIS A 132 1.98 -7.92 -3.43
N ILE A 133 0.74 -7.82 -2.92
CA ILE A 133 0.09 -8.90 -2.16
C ILE A 133 -0.19 -10.10 -3.05
N SER A 134 -0.73 -9.88 -4.25
CA SER A 134 -1.03 -10.96 -5.19
C SER A 134 0.24 -11.68 -5.64
N ARG A 135 1.33 -10.93 -5.88
CA ARG A 135 2.65 -11.49 -6.22
C ARG A 135 3.22 -12.31 -5.06
N PHE A 136 3.13 -11.80 -3.83
CA PHE A 136 3.55 -12.53 -2.64
C PHE A 136 2.79 -13.85 -2.47
N LEU A 137 1.45 -13.81 -2.58
CA LEU A 137 0.61 -15.00 -2.45
C LEU A 137 0.81 -16.01 -3.59
N ALA A 138 1.17 -15.55 -4.78
CA ALA A 138 1.50 -16.42 -5.90
C ALA A 138 2.77 -17.26 -5.67
N GLN A 139 3.68 -16.78 -4.83
CA GLN A 139 4.90 -17.49 -4.44
C GLN A 139 4.63 -18.54 -3.36
N GLN A 140 3.52 -18.43 -2.63
CA GLN A 140 3.11 -19.42 -1.64
C GLN A 140 2.22 -20.50 -2.28
N GLU A 141 2.26 -21.73 -1.79
CA GLU A 141 1.43 -22.81 -2.35
C GLU A 141 -0.07 -22.52 -2.17
N ARG A 142 -0.83 -22.75 -3.23
CA ARG A 142 -2.26 -22.38 -3.38
C ARG A 142 -3.20 -22.80 -2.25
N ALA A 143 -2.83 -23.79 -1.44
CA ALA A 143 -3.76 -24.42 -0.49
C ALA A 143 -4.07 -23.57 0.76
N SER A 144 -3.32 -22.51 1.05
CA SER A 144 -3.48 -21.76 2.30
C SER A 144 -3.70 -20.26 2.17
N TYR A 145 -3.65 -19.65 0.96
CA TYR A 145 -3.62 -18.20 0.85
C TYR A 145 -4.91 -17.52 1.33
N GLN A 146 -6.09 -18.08 1.04
CA GLN A 146 -7.36 -17.49 1.49
C GLN A 146 -7.48 -17.50 3.01
N SER A 147 -7.14 -18.63 3.63
CA SER A 147 -7.19 -18.76 5.09
C SER A 147 -6.12 -17.88 5.77
N THR A 148 -4.90 -17.84 5.23
CA THR A 148 -3.81 -17.00 5.74
C THR A 148 -4.15 -15.53 5.65
N PHE A 149 -4.75 -15.10 4.53
CA PHE A 149 -5.12 -13.72 4.31
C PHE A 149 -6.29 -13.27 5.21
N LEU A 150 -7.36 -14.06 5.28
CA LEU A 150 -8.48 -13.80 6.20
C LEU A 150 -8.02 -13.75 7.65
N MET A 151 -7.04 -14.58 8.02
CA MET A 151 -6.45 -14.56 9.35
C MET A 151 -5.61 -13.31 9.61
N ALA A 152 -4.85 -12.82 8.62
CA ALA A 152 -4.14 -11.57 8.73
C ALA A 152 -5.09 -10.39 8.98
N VAL A 153 -6.20 -10.33 8.24
CA VAL A 153 -7.26 -9.35 8.45
C VAL A 153 -7.86 -9.46 9.87
N ALA A 154 -8.17 -10.69 10.31
CA ALA A 154 -8.71 -10.93 11.62
C ALA A 154 -7.74 -10.49 12.74
N LEU A 155 -6.43 -10.72 12.58
CA LEU A 155 -5.40 -10.27 13.53
C LEU A 155 -5.28 -8.74 13.59
N LEU A 156 -5.35 -8.05 12.46
CA LEU A 156 -5.34 -6.60 12.42
C LEU A 156 -6.57 -6.00 13.13
N LEU A 157 -7.75 -6.59 12.90
CA LEU A 157 -8.99 -6.18 13.57
C LEU A 157 -9.05 -6.64 15.04
N ALA A 158 -8.36 -7.73 15.41
CA ALA A 158 -8.39 -8.31 16.74
C ALA A 158 -7.67 -7.48 17.79
N ARG A 159 -6.75 -6.61 17.39
CA ARG A 159 -6.10 -5.66 18.30
C ARG A 159 -7.12 -4.70 18.90
N SER A 160 -8.14 -4.35 18.11
CA SER A 160 -9.26 -3.51 18.54
C SER A 160 -10.45 -4.33 19.10
N ASN A 161 -10.50 -5.65 18.84
CA ASN A 161 -11.55 -6.55 19.36
C ASN A 161 -11.01 -7.96 19.67
N PRO A 162 -10.54 -8.23 20.90
CA PRO A 162 -9.93 -9.52 21.31
C PRO A 162 -10.86 -10.74 21.10
N GLN A 163 -12.17 -10.54 21.07
CA GLN A 163 -13.13 -11.62 20.90
C GLN A 163 -13.07 -12.22 19.48
N LEU A 164 -12.79 -11.39 18.45
CA LEU A 164 -12.59 -11.86 17.08
C LEU A 164 -11.27 -12.61 16.90
N ALA A 165 -10.25 -12.27 17.70
CA ALA A 165 -8.95 -12.96 17.66
C ALA A 165 -9.05 -14.43 18.07
N SER A 166 -9.84 -14.74 19.11
CA SER A 166 -9.90 -16.10 19.68
C SER A 166 -10.56 -17.11 18.77
N THR A 167 -11.50 -16.69 17.89
CA THR A 167 -12.20 -17.58 16.97
C THR A 167 -11.40 -17.87 15.70
N THR A 168 -10.48 -17.01 15.31
CA THR A 168 -9.70 -17.14 14.07
C THR A 168 -8.31 -17.76 14.26
N MET A 169 -7.75 -17.72 15.47
CA MET A 169 -6.41 -18.26 15.78
C MET A 169 -6.33 -19.79 15.86
N ALA A 170 -7.45 -20.49 15.86
CA ALA A 170 -7.47 -21.96 16.03
C ALA A 170 -6.83 -22.78 14.88
N GLY A 171 -6.36 -22.15 13.82
CA GLY A 171 -5.91 -22.87 12.61
C GLY A 171 -4.61 -22.42 11.95
N ALA A 172 -3.92 -21.35 12.38
CA ALA A 172 -2.68 -20.93 11.73
C ALA A 172 -1.57 -20.57 12.70
N SER A 173 -0.34 -20.89 12.31
CA SER A 173 0.84 -20.48 13.07
C SER A 173 1.07 -18.98 12.93
N ALA A 174 1.34 -18.28 14.04
CA ALA A 174 1.61 -16.83 14.05
C ALA A 174 2.70 -16.40 13.05
N GLY A 175 3.67 -17.26 12.79
CA GLY A 175 4.77 -17.01 11.83
C GLY A 175 4.32 -16.90 10.36
N SER A 176 3.29 -17.66 9.95
CA SER A 176 2.78 -17.58 8.57
C SER A 176 1.97 -16.31 8.33
N VAL A 177 1.32 -15.79 9.38
CA VAL A 177 0.56 -14.54 9.31
C VAL A 177 1.49 -13.34 9.25
N GLN A 178 2.54 -13.32 10.07
CA GLN A 178 3.54 -12.25 10.02
C GLN A 178 4.20 -12.20 8.65
N GLY A 179 4.61 -13.36 8.10
CA GLY A 179 5.19 -13.42 6.75
C GLY A 179 4.23 -12.97 5.63
N ALA A 180 2.91 -13.08 5.85
CA ALA A 180 1.92 -12.60 4.88
C ALA A 180 1.75 -11.06 4.92
N LEU A 181 2.11 -10.43 6.05
CA LEU A 181 2.05 -8.97 6.22
C LEU A 181 3.38 -8.28 5.90
N ASP A 182 4.50 -9.02 5.95
CA ASP A 182 5.82 -8.47 5.64
C ASP A 182 6.02 -8.45 4.12
N PHE A 183 6.12 -7.25 3.56
CA PHE A 183 6.52 -7.07 2.17
C PHE A 183 8.04 -7.19 2.01
N THR A 184 8.49 -7.70 0.85
CA THR A 184 9.92 -7.73 0.59
C THR A 184 10.50 -6.33 0.51
N ARG A 185 11.79 -6.17 0.79
CA ARG A 185 12.46 -4.86 0.71
C ARG A 185 12.37 -4.21 -0.66
N GLU A 186 12.31 -5.03 -1.71
CA GLU A 186 12.16 -4.58 -3.09
C GLU A 186 10.76 -4.01 -3.33
N ASN A 187 9.71 -4.68 -2.81
CA ASN A 187 8.35 -4.19 -2.88
C ASN A 187 8.18 -2.86 -2.14
N GLU A 188 8.82 -2.71 -0.98
CA GLU A 188 8.80 -1.44 -0.22
C GLU A 188 9.45 -0.30 -1.02
N LYS A 189 10.60 -0.52 -1.63
CA LYS A 189 11.26 0.48 -2.48
C LYS A 189 10.43 0.83 -3.72
N GLU A 190 9.77 -0.15 -4.31
CA GLU A 190 8.87 0.07 -5.43
C GLU A 190 7.67 0.90 -4.99
N ALA A 191 7.05 0.58 -3.85
CA ALA A 191 5.93 1.32 -3.29
C ALA A 191 6.32 2.76 -2.92
N ASP A 192 7.49 2.99 -2.33
CA ASP A 192 8.01 4.33 -2.06
C ASP A 192 8.14 5.14 -3.35
N ARG A 193 8.82 4.59 -4.36
CA ARG A 193 9.03 5.29 -5.64
C ARG A 193 7.73 5.63 -6.35
N VAL A 194 6.81 4.67 -6.47
CA VAL A 194 5.52 4.87 -7.14
C VAL A 194 4.61 5.76 -6.31
N GLY A 195 4.61 5.59 -4.98
CA GLY A 195 3.84 6.41 -4.05
C GLY A 195 4.26 7.88 -4.08
N ILE A 196 5.57 8.17 -4.06
CA ILE A 196 6.09 9.54 -4.17
C ILE A 196 5.74 10.17 -5.51
N GLN A 197 5.83 9.42 -6.60
CA GLN A 197 5.41 9.92 -7.91
C GLN A 197 3.90 10.24 -7.92
N THR A 198 3.07 9.38 -7.35
CA THR A 198 1.63 9.60 -7.21
C THR A 198 1.34 10.82 -6.36
N LEU A 199 2.03 10.98 -5.23
CA LEU A 199 1.93 12.13 -4.33
C LEU A 199 2.22 13.45 -5.07
N ASN A 200 3.33 13.48 -5.82
CA ASN A 200 3.74 14.64 -6.63
C ASN A 200 2.70 14.97 -7.73
N ASN A 201 2.24 13.96 -8.46
CA ASN A 201 1.26 14.14 -9.52
C ASN A 201 -0.09 14.63 -8.99
N ALA A 202 -0.43 14.27 -7.75
CA ALA A 202 -1.63 14.75 -7.06
C ALA A 202 -1.49 16.20 -6.51
N GLY A 203 -0.29 16.80 -6.64
CA GLY A 203 -0.02 18.18 -6.21
C GLY A 203 0.22 18.32 -4.71
N PHE A 204 0.61 17.26 -4.02
CA PHE A 204 1.05 17.28 -2.63
C PHE A 204 2.56 17.53 -2.53
N ASP A 205 2.99 17.98 -1.36
CA ASP A 205 4.41 18.15 -1.06
C ASP A 205 5.08 16.79 -0.85
N VAL A 206 6.01 16.42 -1.72
CA VAL A 206 6.74 15.14 -1.62
C VAL A 206 7.57 15.01 -0.33
N ARG A 207 7.94 16.14 0.30
CA ARG A 207 8.61 16.15 1.60
C ARG A 207 7.76 15.53 2.70
N GLY A 208 6.42 15.48 2.53
CA GLY A 208 5.50 14.81 3.45
C GLY A 208 5.87 13.36 3.73
N ALA A 209 6.41 12.64 2.75
CA ALA A 209 6.88 11.26 2.93
C ALA A 209 8.06 11.20 3.94
N ARG A 210 9.07 12.04 3.77
CA ARG A 210 10.22 12.12 4.70
C ARG A 210 9.79 12.62 6.08
N ASP A 211 8.92 13.62 6.13
CA ASP A 211 8.47 14.23 7.38
C ASP A 211 7.65 13.23 8.20
N PHE A 212 6.83 12.40 7.54
CA PHE A 212 6.13 11.28 8.17
C PHE A 212 7.08 10.25 8.80
N PHE A 213 8.17 9.87 8.11
CA PHE A 213 9.18 8.99 8.72
C PHE A 213 9.84 9.61 9.96
N THR A 214 10.00 10.93 9.98
CA THR A 214 10.50 11.65 11.16
C THR A 214 9.50 11.56 12.31
N THR A 215 8.20 11.67 12.02
CA THR A 215 7.11 11.50 12.98
C THR A 215 7.10 10.08 13.56
N LEU A 216 7.20 9.05 12.71
CA LEU A 216 7.30 7.64 13.15
C LEU A 216 8.52 7.38 14.05
N LYS A 217 9.66 7.97 13.71
CA LYS A 217 10.88 7.81 14.51
C LYS A 217 10.73 8.44 15.90
N LYS A 218 10.07 9.59 16.00
CA LYS A 218 9.79 10.24 17.28
C LYS A 218 8.82 9.38 18.12
N ASP A 219 7.72 8.90 17.51
CA ASP A 219 6.75 8.06 18.19
C ASP A 219 7.42 6.80 18.78
N ASN A 220 8.29 6.14 18.00
CA ASN A 220 9.05 4.98 18.46
C ASN A 220 9.95 5.27 19.68
N GLN A 221 10.52 6.48 19.77
CA GLN A 221 11.34 6.86 20.93
C GLN A 221 10.53 7.04 22.21
N PHE A 222 9.26 7.46 22.10
CA PHE A 222 8.38 7.69 23.24
C PHE A 222 7.57 6.45 23.64
N SER A 223 7.42 5.46 22.76
CA SER A 223 6.61 4.25 22.98
C SER A 223 7.34 3.12 23.71
N GLY A 224 8.45 3.41 24.41
CA GLY A 224 9.17 2.42 25.22
C GLY A 224 9.89 1.31 24.42
N GLY A 225 10.17 1.55 23.13
CA GLY A 225 10.96 0.66 22.29
C GLY A 225 10.15 -0.37 21.46
N ALA A 226 8.83 -0.39 21.58
CA ALA A 226 7.99 -1.16 20.64
C ALA A 226 7.87 -0.39 19.33
N ALA A 227 8.31 -0.98 18.21
CA ALA A 227 8.18 -0.35 16.90
C ALA A 227 6.72 -0.01 16.61
N PRO A 228 6.41 1.21 16.08
CA PRO A 228 5.07 1.55 15.59
C PRO A 228 4.51 0.46 14.67
N ALA A 229 3.20 0.25 14.70
CA ALA A 229 2.55 -0.81 13.94
C ALA A 229 2.88 -0.73 12.44
N PHE A 230 2.96 0.48 11.90
CA PHE A 230 3.39 0.72 10.52
C PHE A 230 4.78 0.17 10.21
N LEU A 231 5.74 0.31 11.13
CA LEU A 231 7.10 -0.18 10.95
C LEU A 231 7.23 -1.71 11.04
N GLN A 232 6.23 -2.37 11.62
CA GLN A 232 6.18 -3.84 11.69
C GLN A 232 5.77 -4.44 10.33
N THR A 233 4.92 -3.76 9.58
CA THR A 233 4.48 -4.17 8.23
C THR A 233 5.34 -3.56 7.12
N HIS A 234 5.88 -2.35 7.34
CA HIS A 234 6.69 -1.58 6.40
C HIS A 234 8.06 -1.21 7.02
N PRO A 235 9.02 -2.15 7.08
CA PRO A 235 10.30 -1.89 7.73
C PRO A 235 11.06 -0.74 7.08
N ILE A 236 11.44 0.26 7.89
CA ILE A 236 12.28 1.37 7.41
C ILE A 236 13.74 0.94 7.44
N THR A 237 14.38 0.98 6.28
CA THR A 237 15.83 0.84 6.15
C THR A 237 16.46 2.23 5.97
N SER A 238 17.74 2.37 6.34
CA SER A 238 18.49 3.62 6.09
C SER A 238 18.45 4.03 4.61
N ASN A 239 18.41 3.07 3.71
CA ASN A 239 18.34 3.33 2.27
C ASN A 239 16.98 3.94 1.88
N ARG A 240 15.85 3.47 2.45
CA ARG A 240 14.53 4.06 2.16
C ARG A 240 14.47 5.53 2.55
N ILE A 241 15.06 5.91 3.70
CA ILE A 241 15.11 7.31 4.16
C ILE A 241 15.96 8.19 3.24
N SER A 242 17.04 7.63 2.69
CA SER A 242 17.94 8.39 1.80
C SER A 242 17.42 8.48 0.35
N ASP A 243 16.55 7.56 -0.06
CA ASP A 243 15.99 7.50 -1.41
C ASP A 243 14.73 8.39 -1.56
N ILE A 244 14.15 8.86 -0.44
CA ILE A 244 13.02 9.81 -0.32
C ILE A 244 13.54 11.24 -0.09
#